data_707965683580d5d3a31880aaa911fd45
#
_entry.id   707965683580d5d3a31880aaa911fd45
#
_cell.length_a   1.000
_cell.length_b   1.000
_cell.length_c   1.000
_cell.angle_alpha   90.00
_cell.angle_beta   90.00
_cell.angle_gamma   90.00
#
_symmetry.space_group_name_H-M   'P 1'
#
loop_
_entity.id
_entity.type
_entity.pdbx_description
1 polymer ?
#
loop_
_entity_poly.entity_id
_entity_poly.type
_entity_poly.pdbx_seq_one_letter_code
_entity_poly.pdbx_strand_id
1 'polypeptide(L)'
;MEKHPLHLKSPELQTSPEVNRAVVREERHTGEKMPNDPAERIEAYMDRLENVFLNPDEKKRERNLEMFRDKIYDAFIIKKENFPESYFELQKRIARERGQAVEEIPDNVREQMMDVAIEDQRASLDAWMEYLTSDDAMYPAWFKYFVWKNITKLSQFDKERGEFKKRTDSTVAPYPDIYREPLAQIADIYLKVKEDNKNLKEPEIREAFSQKFPSLYAELISKSLAASMENREEVKGEWKKYQQGQSGDAEQLFESLEGKGTGWCTAGKSTAETQIENGDFYVYYTNDSNGEPTQPRLAIRMEGDNRIGEVRGILPHQGVEPIMQEALDAKLQDFGGEADAYRKKSGDMKILTALDQKREQDEPFTKDDLVFLYEINSSIEGFGYQTDPRIAELRKGRNTEEDMLVIFECTKEDIAHVPSQITKDTKAYVGQLEPGIFQKLPEGLEHVYTSFPEKKIRRESVEIGGKTTEQLIAEMEAAHINISDYAKSMMKNRDFIPGKTREEATLIRLTVADLGFKTSATTDQIYERAQTLGLELCPPDTGPNYRLKYKDQPLNEWVRIGMKQIADSGGDPDVFRLGRSGDGLWLDSRWALPDDTWNPDGGFVFRLRKSES
;
A
#
# COMPACT_ATOMS: atom_id res chain seq x y z
N MET A 1 54.08 24.31 -5.01
CA MET A 1 52.75 24.88 -4.84
C MET A 1 51.78 23.76 -4.55
N GLU A 2 51.13 23.87 -3.44
CA GLU A 2 50.09 22.88 -3.04
C GLU A 2 48.84 23.06 -3.91
N LYS A 3 48.39 21.99 -4.55
CA LYS A 3 47.20 22.07 -5.39
C LYS A 3 45.98 21.98 -4.52
N HIS A 4 45.14 23.01 -4.54
CA HIS A 4 43.86 23.03 -3.82
C HIS A 4 42.94 21.88 -4.26
N PRO A 5 42.32 21.09 -3.34
CA PRO A 5 41.47 19.94 -3.70
C PRO A 5 40.36 20.28 -4.68
N LEU A 6 39.73 21.44 -4.53
CA LEU A 6 38.68 21.89 -5.44
C LEU A 6 39.22 22.15 -6.86
N HIS A 7 40.45 22.66 -6.98
CA HIS A 7 41.10 22.81 -8.29
C HIS A 7 41.38 21.44 -8.96
N LEU A 8 41.76 20.43 -8.18
CA LEU A 8 41.98 19.07 -8.69
C LEU A 8 40.69 18.41 -9.21
N LYS A 9 39.54 18.74 -8.58
CA LYS A 9 38.22 18.17 -8.93
C LYS A 9 37.43 18.98 -9.95
N SER A 10 37.65 20.27 -10.03
CA SER A 10 36.97 21.21 -10.93
C SER A 10 37.94 22.25 -11.45
N PRO A 11 38.90 21.84 -12.27
CA PRO A 11 39.96 22.75 -12.79
C PRO A 11 39.39 23.89 -13.63
N GLU A 12 38.23 23.71 -14.24
CA GLU A 12 37.52 24.72 -15.03
C GLU A 12 37.02 25.90 -14.21
N LEU A 13 36.84 25.70 -12.90
CA LEU A 13 36.27 26.72 -11.99
C LEU A 13 37.11 27.99 -11.98
N GLN A 14 38.45 27.89 -12.07
CA GLN A 14 39.36 29.04 -12.05
C GLN A 14 39.06 30.08 -13.12
N THR A 15 38.47 29.67 -14.25
CA THR A 15 38.13 30.55 -15.39
C THR A 15 36.65 30.93 -15.41
N SER A 16 35.85 30.48 -14.42
CA SER A 16 34.43 30.78 -14.36
C SER A 16 34.16 32.28 -14.23
N PRO A 17 33.02 32.78 -14.73
CA PRO A 17 32.64 34.19 -14.56
C PRO A 17 32.58 34.64 -13.11
N GLU A 18 32.19 33.74 -12.19
CA GLU A 18 32.09 34.01 -10.77
C GLU A 18 33.47 34.26 -10.13
N VAL A 19 34.42 33.37 -10.42
CA VAL A 19 35.82 33.51 -9.94
C VAL A 19 36.46 34.75 -10.53
N ASN A 20 36.31 34.99 -11.85
CA ASN A 20 36.84 36.19 -12.50
C ASN A 20 36.30 37.48 -11.84
N ARG A 21 35.00 37.53 -11.49
CA ARG A 21 34.44 38.69 -10.79
C ARG A 21 34.95 38.84 -9.37
N ALA A 22 35.22 37.75 -8.67
CA ALA A 22 35.81 37.80 -7.33
C ALA A 22 37.24 38.34 -7.37
N VAL A 23 38.06 37.81 -8.30
CA VAL A 23 39.44 38.27 -8.54
C VAL A 23 39.51 39.79 -8.86
N VAL A 24 38.73 40.25 -9.83
CA VAL A 24 38.68 41.68 -10.18
C VAL A 24 38.26 42.55 -9.00
N ARG A 25 37.38 42.06 -8.13
CA ARG A 25 36.97 42.80 -6.94
C ARG A 25 38.10 42.86 -5.88
N GLU A 26 38.80 41.74 -5.67
CA GLU A 26 39.91 41.65 -4.74
C GLU A 26 41.08 42.55 -5.21
N GLU A 27 41.44 42.51 -6.49
CA GLU A 27 42.45 43.42 -7.07
C GLU A 27 42.09 44.89 -6.89
N ARG A 28 40.81 45.25 -6.96
CA ARG A 28 40.35 46.63 -6.70
C ARG A 28 40.44 47.01 -5.22
N HIS A 29 40.24 46.03 -4.32
CA HIS A 29 40.28 46.25 -2.89
C HIS A 29 41.70 46.36 -2.35
N THR A 30 42.60 45.49 -2.80
CA THR A 30 44.00 45.44 -2.39
C THR A 30 44.90 46.41 -3.17
N GLY A 31 44.53 46.79 -4.37
CA GLY A 31 45.35 47.58 -5.30
C GLY A 31 46.44 46.75 -6.00
N GLU A 32 46.55 45.47 -5.71
CA GLU A 32 47.54 44.55 -6.28
C GLU A 32 46.90 43.57 -7.29
N LYS A 33 47.64 43.22 -8.32
CA LYS A 33 47.18 42.18 -9.28
C LYS A 33 47.35 40.81 -8.64
N MET A 34 46.29 40.03 -8.66
CA MET A 34 46.31 38.65 -8.18
C MET A 34 47.13 37.78 -9.15
N PRO A 35 47.99 36.89 -8.61
CA PRO A 35 48.72 35.91 -9.43
C PRO A 35 47.77 35.07 -10.30
N ASN A 36 48.23 34.64 -11.45
CA ASN A 36 47.46 33.76 -12.30
C ASN A 36 47.58 32.29 -11.83
N ASP A 37 47.52 32.10 -10.52
CA ASP A 37 47.49 30.79 -9.86
C ASP A 37 46.05 30.32 -9.70
N PRO A 38 45.69 29.14 -10.20
CA PRO A 38 44.32 28.62 -10.12
C PRO A 38 43.80 28.46 -8.70
N ALA A 39 44.65 28.08 -7.74
CA ALA A 39 44.26 27.87 -6.36
C ALA A 39 43.94 29.20 -5.66
N GLU A 40 44.79 30.22 -5.83
CA GLU A 40 44.56 31.55 -5.28
C GLU A 40 43.31 32.23 -5.84
N ARG A 41 43.05 32.05 -7.14
CA ARG A 41 41.84 32.59 -7.78
C ARG A 41 40.56 31.94 -7.24
N ILE A 42 40.59 30.63 -7.01
CA ILE A 42 39.48 29.91 -6.39
C ILE A 42 39.31 30.32 -4.93
N GLU A 43 40.42 30.48 -4.17
CA GLU A 43 40.37 30.90 -2.77
C GLU A 43 39.73 32.28 -2.62
N ALA A 44 40.12 33.28 -3.42
CA ALA A 44 39.47 34.60 -3.44
C ALA A 44 37.97 34.57 -3.66
N TYR A 45 37.50 33.60 -4.44
CA TYR A 45 36.06 33.37 -4.62
C TYR A 45 35.42 32.73 -3.38
N MET A 46 36.10 31.78 -2.75
CA MET A 46 35.63 31.12 -1.53
C MET A 46 35.58 32.10 -0.36
N ASP A 47 36.60 32.91 -0.15
CA ASP A 47 36.66 33.97 0.88
C ASP A 47 35.50 34.97 0.70
N ARG A 48 35.18 35.28 -0.54
CA ARG A 48 34.01 36.12 -0.80
C ARG A 48 32.69 35.46 -0.44
N LEU A 49 32.50 34.17 -0.75
CA LEU A 49 31.32 33.43 -0.35
C LEU A 49 31.22 33.38 1.18
N GLU A 50 32.32 33.10 1.86
CA GLU A 50 32.37 33.08 3.31
C GLU A 50 31.98 34.43 3.90
N ASN A 51 32.52 35.53 3.39
CA ASN A 51 32.12 36.88 3.78
C ASN A 51 30.67 37.24 3.52
N VAL A 52 30.03 36.61 2.50
CA VAL A 52 28.61 36.83 2.23
C VAL A 52 27.73 36.05 3.20
N PHE A 53 28.05 34.78 3.47
CA PHE A 53 27.22 33.89 4.27
C PHE A 53 27.48 33.96 5.78
N LEU A 54 28.73 34.23 6.18
CA LEU A 54 29.15 34.33 7.59
C LEU A 54 29.41 35.76 8.02
N ASN A 55 28.74 36.75 7.40
CA ASN A 55 28.91 38.15 7.78
C ASN A 55 28.55 38.33 9.27
N PRO A 56 29.42 38.95 10.08
CA PRO A 56 29.16 39.18 11.51
C PRO A 56 27.96 40.11 11.77
N ASP A 57 27.61 40.98 10.81
CA ASP A 57 26.38 41.78 10.86
C ASP A 57 25.18 40.92 10.47
N GLU A 58 24.38 40.52 11.43
CA GLU A 58 23.22 39.63 11.29
C GLU A 58 22.22 40.12 10.24
N LYS A 59 21.89 41.42 10.24
CA LYS A 59 20.96 41.99 9.25
C LYS A 59 21.48 41.92 7.81
N LYS A 60 22.79 42.10 7.64
CA LYS A 60 23.41 41.96 6.32
C LYS A 60 23.48 40.49 5.91
N ARG A 61 23.74 39.59 6.83
CA ARG A 61 23.73 38.15 6.58
C ARG A 61 22.37 37.68 6.17
N GLU A 62 21.31 38.02 6.91
CA GLU A 62 19.92 37.67 6.58
C GLU A 62 19.53 38.17 5.17
N ARG A 63 19.76 39.45 4.88
CA ARG A 63 19.49 40.02 3.57
C ARG A 63 20.26 39.32 2.44
N ASN A 64 21.50 38.95 2.66
CA ASN A 64 22.30 38.25 1.68
C ASN A 64 21.77 36.83 1.43
N LEU A 65 21.37 36.14 2.51
CA LEU A 65 20.74 34.80 2.41
C LEU A 65 19.42 34.85 1.69
N GLU A 66 18.57 35.83 1.95
CA GLU A 66 17.28 36.03 1.24
C GLU A 66 17.50 36.25 -0.26
N MET A 67 18.39 37.19 -0.62
CA MET A 67 18.73 37.43 -2.04
C MET A 67 19.38 36.21 -2.72
N PHE A 68 20.05 35.36 -1.97
CA PHE A 68 20.67 34.13 -2.49
C PHE A 68 19.58 33.07 -2.68
N ARG A 69 18.66 32.94 -1.73
CA ARG A 69 17.52 32.01 -1.77
C ARG A 69 16.65 32.25 -3.00
N ASP A 70 16.26 33.50 -3.28
CA ASP A 70 15.48 33.86 -4.46
C ASP A 70 16.16 33.40 -5.77
N LYS A 71 17.48 33.63 -5.90
CA LYS A 71 18.23 33.20 -7.07
C LYS A 71 18.33 31.68 -7.21
N ILE A 72 18.40 30.99 -6.08
CA ILE A 72 18.45 29.52 -6.04
C ILE A 72 17.11 28.96 -6.46
N TYR A 73 16.01 29.52 -5.98
CA TYR A 73 14.67 29.08 -6.35
C TYR A 73 14.45 29.28 -7.85
N ASP A 74 14.80 30.42 -8.40
CA ASP A 74 14.71 30.67 -9.84
C ASP A 74 15.54 29.71 -10.69
N ALA A 75 16.69 29.26 -10.18
CA ALA A 75 17.62 28.44 -10.94
C ALA A 75 17.40 26.93 -10.79
N PHE A 76 16.86 26.48 -9.63
CA PHE A 76 16.89 25.07 -9.27
C PHE A 76 15.51 24.48 -8.93
N ILE A 77 14.48 25.29 -8.66
CA ILE A 77 13.13 24.79 -8.42
C ILE A 77 12.41 24.57 -9.75
N ILE A 78 11.69 23.44 -9.84
CA ILE A 78 10.89 23.14 -11.02
C ILE A 78 9.79 24.20 -11.20
N LYS A 79 9.55 24.61 -12.44
CA LYS A 79 8.46 25.52 -12.78
C LYS A 79 7.22 24.73 -13.19
N LYS A 80 6.02 25.27 -12.93
CA LYS A 80 4.75 24.59 -13.22
C LYS A 80 4.65 24.13 -14.68
N GLU A 81 5.16 24.92 -15.61
CA GLU A 81 5.19 24.59 -17.06
C GLU A 81 6.13 23.42 -17.42
N ASN A 82 7.04 23.03 -16.56
CA ASN A 82 8.01 21.95 -16.79
C ASN A 82 7.63 20.62 -16.15
N PHE A 83 6.47 20.54 -15.50
CA PHE A 83 6.01 19.28 -14.92
C PHE A 83 5.73 18.26 -16.01
N PRO A 84 6.38 17.09 -15.98
CA PRO A 84 6.16 16.06 -16.99
C PRO A 84 4.84 15.32 -16.73
N GLU A 85 4.13 14.94 -17.80
CA GLU A 85 2.91 14.13 -17.67
C GLU A 85 3.16 12.79 -16.95
N SER A 86 4.36 12.21 -17.11
CA SER A 86 4.76 11.00 -16.40
C SER A 86 4.71 11.12 -14.87
N TYR A 87 4.81 12.33 -14.31
CA TYR A 87 4.61 12.55 -12.87
C TYR A 87 3.16 12.27 -12.48
N PHE A 88 2.20 12.78 -13.22
CA PHE A 88 0.78 12.58 -12.93
C PHE A 88 0.37 11.13 -13.19
N GLU A 89 0.90 10.47 -14.21
CA GLU A 89 0.69 9.05 -14.45
C GLU A 89 1.27 8.18 -13.32
N LEU A 90 2.44 8.52 -12.80
CA LEU A 90 2.99 7.87 -11.61
C LEU A 90 2.07 8.05 -10.39
N GLN A 91 1.53 9.24 -10.17
CA GLN A 91 0.61 9.48 -9.05
C GLN A 91 -0.70 8.72 -9.21
N LYS A 92 -1.26 8.64 -10.43
CA LYS A 92 -2.43 7.78 -10.72
C LYS A 92 -2.13 6.32 -10.39
N ARG A 93 -0.97 5.82 -10.80
CA ARG A 93 -0.55 4.45 -10.50
C ARG A 93 -0.45 4.21 -8.99
N ILE A 94 0.21 5.10 -8.26
CA ILE A 94 0.31 5.02 -6.80
C ILE A 94 -1.07 5.06 -6.13
N ALA A 95 -1.99 5.91 -6.61
CA ALA A 95 -3.36 5.98 -6.11
C ALA A 95 -4.12 4.67 -6.38
N ARG A 96 -3.97 4.09 -7.58
CA ARG A 96 -4.56 2.79 -7.94
C ARG A 96 -3.99 1.64 -7.10
N GLU A 97 -2.69 1.63 -6.84
CA GLU A 97 -2.03 0.66 -5.94
C GLU A 97 -2.61 0.71 -4.51
N ARG A 98 -3.20 1.85 -4.15
CA ARG A 98 -3.87 2.06 -2.87
C ARG A 98 -5.40 1.86 -2.95
N GLY A 99 -5.89 1.35 -4.08
CA GLY A 99 -7.30 1.03 -4.29
C GLY A 99 -8.21 2.22 -4.56
N GLN A 100 -7.63 3.37 -4.93
CA GLN A 100 -8.42 4.53 -5.38
C GLN A 100 -8.66 4.42 -6.89
N ALA A 101 -9.92 4.36 -7.31
CA ALA A 101 -10.29 4.38 -8.72
C ALA A 101 -10.12 5.80 -9.29
N VAL A 102 -8.89 6.14 -9.73
CA VAL A 102 -8.60 7.43 -10.35
C VAL A 102 -8.43 7.21 -11.86
N GLU A 103 -9.43 7.65 -12.65
CA GLU A 103 -9.34 7.66 -14.12
C GLU A 103 -8.60 8.90 -14.60
N GLU A 104 -8.98 10.07 -14.09
CA GLU A 104 -8.33 11.35 -14.40
C GLU A 104 -8.13 12.17 -13.12
N ILE A 105 -7.02 12.92 -13.07
CA ILE A 105 -6.75 13.86 -11.98
C ILE A 105 -7.33 15.21 -12.41
N PRO A 106 -8.31 15.78 -11.68
CA PRO A 106 -8.87 17.10 -11.99
C PRO A 106 -7.81 18.20 -12.00
N ASP A 107 -7.96 19.22 -12.85
CA ASP A 107 -6.97 20.30 -13.01
C ASP A 107 -6.63 21.03 -11.71
N ASN A 108 -7.62 21.29 -10.86
CA ASN A 108 -7.39 21.90 -9.55
C ASN A 108 -6.55 21.01 -8.62
N VAL A 109 -6.71 19.69 -8.71
CA VAL A 109 -5.89 18.73 -7.95
C VAL A 109 -4.48 18.65 -8.54
N ARG A 110 -4.35 18.67 -9.87
CA ARG A 110 -3.03 18.75 -10.53
C ARG A 110 -2.27 20.00 -10.09
N GLU A 111 -2.95 21.15 -9.99
CA GLU A 111 -2.33 22.39 -9.55
C GLU A 111 -1.85 22.29 -8.09
N GLN A 112 -2.65 21.74 -7.19
CA GLN A 112 -2.25 21.49 -5.81
C GLN A 112 -1.05 20.54 -5.71
N MET A 113 -1.03 19.47 -6.52
CA MET A 113 0.10 18.53 -6.56
C MET A 113 1.40 19.19 -7.01
N MET A 114 1.32 20.10 -8.00
CA MET A 114 2.47 20.89 -8.45
C MET A 114 2.97 21.83 -7.35
N ASP A 115 2.07 22.54 -6.67
CA ASP A 115 2.43 23.46 -5.58
C ASP A 115 3.14 22.72 -4.43
N VAL A 116 2.64 21.55 -4.05
CA VAL A 116 3.26 20.68 -3.06
C VAL A 116 4.67 20.24 -3.48
N ALA A 117 4.81 19.73 -4.69
CA ALA A 117 6.12 19.27 -5.16
C ALA A 117 7.14 20.42 -5.27
N ILE A 118 6.69 21.63 -5.59
CA ILE A 118 7.50 22.84 -5.58
C ILE A 118 7.95 23.15 -4.14
N GLU A 119 7.04 23.07 -3.17
CA GLU A 119 7.35 23.34 -1.77
C GLU A 119 8.29 22.29 -1.18
N ASP A 120 8.10 21.01 -1.49
CA ASP A 120 9.04 19.94 -1.11
C ASP A 120 10.45 20.18 -1.67
N GLN A 121 10.57 20.67 -2.89
CA GLN A 121 11.87 21.06 -3.45
C GLN A 121 12.48 22.25 -2.74
N ARG A 122 11.68 23.28 -2.39
CA ARG A 122 12.14 24.44 -1.62
C ARG A 122 12.63 24.03 -0.27
N ALA A 123 11.82 23.31 0.49
CA ALA A 123 12.16 22.84 1.83
C ALA A 123 13.43 22.00 1.85
N SER A 124 13.62 21.11 0.89
CA SER A 124 14.85 20.29 0.79
C SER A 124 16.09 21.11 0.45
N LEU A 125 15.98 22.16 -0.39
CA LEU A 125 17.06 23.08 -0.67
C LEU A 125 17.37 23.99 0.53
N ASP A 126 16.34 24.47 1.22
CA ASP A 126 16.51 25.28 2.42
C ASP A 126 17.21 24.51 3.53
N ALA A 127 16.85 23.24 3.73
CA ALA A 127 17.54 22.36 4.66
C ALA A 127 19.04 22.24 4.36
N TRP A 128 19.42 22.11 3.07
CA TRP A 128 20.82 22.11 2.66
C TRP A 128 21.51 23.45 2.90
N MET A 129 20.84 24.58 2.60
CA MET A 129 21.40 25.92 2.86
C MET A 129 21.60 26.13 4.35
N GLU A 130 20.60 25.81 5.17
CA GLU A 130 20.67 25.94 6.61
C GLU A 130 21.79 25.08 7.18
N TYR A 131 21.86 23.80 6.81
CA TYR A 131 22.93 22.91 7.27
C TYR A 131 24.33 23.43 6.90
N LEU A 132 24.56 23.77 5.63
CA LEU A 132 25.89 24.23 5.18
C LEU A 132 26.28 25.58 5.74
N THR A 133 25.35 26.41 6.23
CA THR A 133 25.62 27.69 6.88
C THR A 133 25.61 27.60 8.40
N SER A 134 25.22 26.47 8.99
CA SER A 134 25.19 26.25 10.43
C SER A 134 26.57 25.95 11.00
N ASP A 135 26.68 26.08 12.32
CA ASP A 135 27.88 25.71 13.10
C ASP A 135 28.11 24.18 13.12
N ASP A 136 27.08 23.39 12.85
CA ASP A 136 27.18 21.92 12.73
C ASP A 136 28.03 21.49 11.53
N ALA A 137 28.06 22.27 10.46
CA ALA A 137 28.86 22.01 9.27
C ALA A 137 30.21 22.74 9.34
N MET A 138 31.11 22.34 10.27
CA MET A 138 32.45 22.88 10.43
C MET A 138 33.40 22.53 9.27
N TYR A 139 32.92 22.66 8.04
CA TYR A 139 33.72 22.42 6.84
C TYR A 139 34.31 23.69 6.28
N PRO A 140 35.50 23.62 5.63
CA PRO A 140 36.02 24.76 4.88
C PRO A 140 35.04 25.25 3.81
N ALA A 141 35.01 26.54 3.54
CA ALA A 141 34.09 27.18 2.59
C ALA A 141 34.12 26.51 1.19
N TRP A 142 35.34 26.14 0.71
CA TRP A 142 35.50 25.43 -0.56
C TRP A 142 34.80 24.05 -0.60
N PHE A 143 34.78 23.32 0.54
CA PHE A 143 34.11 22.03 0.61
C PHE A 143 32.58 22.21 0.64
N LYS A 144 32.07 23.17 1.40
CA LYS A 144 30.67 23.56 1.43
C LYS A 144 30.17 23.90 0.01
N TYR A 145 30.92 24.69 -0.73
CA TYR A 145 30.63 25.01 -2.13
C TYR A 145 30.66 23.77 -3.03
N PHE A 146 31.64 22.90 -2.85
CA PHE A 146 31.75 21.66 -3.63
C PHE A 146 30.55 20.75 -3.41
N VAL A 147 30.13 20.57 -2.17
CA VAL A 147 28.92 19.80 -1.81
C VAL A 147 27.70 20.43 -2.48
N TRP A 148 27.49 21.72 -2.28
CA TRP A 148 26.38 22.45 -2.88
C TRP A 148 26.31 22.27 -4.40
N LYS A 149 27.41 22.50 -5.10
CA LYS A 149 27.50 22.36 -6.57
C LYS A 149 27.15 20.96 -7.07
N ASN A 150 27.39 19.94 -6.25
CA ASN A 150 27.06 18.56 -6.62
C ASN A 150 25.62 18.21 -6.24
N ILE A 151 25.15 18.57 -5.06
CA ILE A 151 23.80 18.27 -4.59
C ILE A 151 22.73 18.86 -5.51
N THR A 152 22.90 20.08 -6.01
CA THR A 152 21.97 20.72 -6.93
C THR A 152 21.80 19.98 -8.27
N LYS A 153 22.65 19.00 -8.57
CA LYS A 153 22.57 18.16 -9.77
C LYS A 153 21.98 16.77 -9.51
N LEU A 154 21.66 16.47 -8.25
CA LEU A 154 21.19 15.16 -7.84
C LEU A 154 19.70 15.19 -7.50
N SER A 155 19.03 14.10 -7.83
CA SER A 155 17.74 13.74 -7.30
C SER A 155 17.96 12.91 -6.03
N GLN A 156 16.90 12.36 -5.47
CA GLN A 156 17.01 11.56 -4.27
C GLN A 156 17.86 10.31 -4.43
N PHE A 157 18.35 9.81 -3.29
CA PHE A 157 19.09 8.57 -3.21
C PHE A 157 18.14 7.37 -3.37
N ASP A 158 18.42 6.52 -4.34
CA ASP A 158 17.71 5.27 -4.56
C ASP A 158 18.36 4.19 -3.66
N LYS A 159 17.68 3.84 -2.57
CA LYS A 159 18.19 2.87 -1.58
C LYS A 159 18.32 1.46 -2.13
N GLU A 160 17.47 1.08 -3.10
CA GLU A 160 17.51 -0.26 -3.71
C GLU A 160 18.70 -0.42 -4.66
N ARG A 161 18.99 0.64 -5.42
CA ARG A 161 20.09 0.66 -6.38
C ARG A 161 21.40 1.17 -5.79
N GLY A 162 21.36 1.80 -4.63
CA GLY A 162 22.53 2.41 -3.99
C GLY A 162 23.12 3.57 -4.81
N GLU A 163 22.30 4.34 -5.52
CA GLU A 163 22.78 5.41 -6.41
C GLU A 163 21.88 6.65 -6.38
N PHE A 164 22.41 7.78 -6.82
CA PHE A 164 21.66 9.00 -7.05
C PHE A 164 21.26 9.12 -8.52
N LYS A 165 19.99 9.40 -8.79
CA LYS A 165 19.55 9.79 -10.14
C LYS A 165 19.99 11.22 -10.44
N LYS A 166 20.30 11.49 -11.71
CA LYS A 166 20.66 12.83 -12.19
C LYS A 166 19.41 13.70 -12.24
N ARG A 167 19.52 14.94 -11.75
CA ARG A 167 18.46 15.94 -11.87
C ARG A 167 18.47 16.61 -13.25
N THR A 168 17.28 16.92 -13.75
CA THR A 168 17.01 17.70 -14.96
C THR A 168 15.97 18.78 -14.62
N ASP A 169 15.71 19.70 -15.55
CA ASP A 169 14.73 20.78 -15.37
C ASP A 169 13.29 20.28 -15.18
N SER A 170 13.01 19.02 -15.55
CA SER A 170 11.72 18.34 -15.36
C SER A 170 11.70 17.37 -14.17
N THR A 171 12.72 17.37 -13.33
CA THR A 171 12.77 16.51 -12.15
C THR A 171 11.88 17.07 -11.04
N VAL A 172 10.83 16.35 -10.69
CA VAL A 172 9.85 16.75 -9.66
C VAL A 172 10.29 16.40 -8.24
N ALA A 173 11.08 15.32 -8.06
CA ALA A 173 11.52 14.85 -6.74
C ALA A 173 12.27 15.94 -5.96
N PRO A 174 12.17 15.97 -4.61
CA PRO A 174 12.99 16.81 -3.74
C PRO A 174 14.49 16.61 -3.95
N TYR A 175 15.30 17.47 -3.34
CA TYR A 175 16.76 17.32 -3.29
C TYR A 175 17.14 16.21 -2.30
N PRO A 176 18.37 15.64 -2.39
CA PRO A 176 18.80 14.55 -1.52
C PRO A 176 18.70 14.90 -0.03
N ASP A 177 18.41 13.90 0.80
CA ASP A 177 18.52 14.02 2.23
C ASP A 177 19.96 14.27 2.67
N ILE A 178 20.14 14.90 3.84
CA ILE A 178 21.46 15.22 4.41
C ILE A 178 21.94 14.03 5.23
N TYR A 179 22.92 13.31 4.72
CA TYR A 179 23.61 12.24 5.46
C TYR A 179 24.91 12.79 6.05
N ARG A 180 24.86 13.26 7.31
CA ARG A 180 25.96 14.01 7.96
C ARG A 180 27.23 13.20 8.06
N GLU A 181 27.16 11.95 8.53
CA GLU A 181 28.33 11.07 8.68
C GLU A 181 29.03 10.76 7.35
N PRO A 182 28.36 10.29 6.29
CA PRO A 182 28.95 10.17 4.96
C PRO A 182 29.60 11.45 4.44
N LEU A 183 28.99 12.61 4.68
CA LEU A 183 29.59 13.90 4.28
C LEU A 183 30.87 14.23 5.06
N ALA A 184 30.90 13.95 6.38
CA ALA A 184 32.08 14.13 7.20
C ALA A 184 33.23 13.22 6.73
N GLN A 185 32.93 11.97 6.38
CA GLN A 185 33.92 11.04 5.81
C GLN A 185 34.50 11.56 4.49
N ILE A 186 33.68 12.13 3.61
CA ILE A 186 34.17 12.75 2.37
C ILE A 186 35.03 13.96 2.68
N ALA A 187 34.64 14.81 3.64
CA ALA A 187 35.44 15.95 4.03
C ALA A 187 36.83 15.53 4.54
N ASP A 188 36.91 14.51 5.38
CA ASP A 188 38.16 13.95 5.88
C ASP A 188 39.08 13.44 4.76
N ILE A 189 38.51 12.72 3.79
CA ILE A 189 39.25 12.24 2.60
C ILE A 189 39.88 13.45 1.85
N TYR A 190 39.09 14.50 1.64
CA TYR A 190 39.56 15.69 0.91
C TYR A 190 40.58 16.52 1.69
N LEU A 191 40.43 16.62 3.02
CA LEU A 191 41.36 17.29 3.88
C LEU A 191 42.70 16.55 3.96
N LYS A 192 42.70 15.23 4.09
CA LYS A 192 43.93 14.41 4.05
C LYS A 192 44.66 14.58 2.71
N VAL A 193 43.94 14.65 1.58
CA VAL A 193 44.56 14.96 0.28
C VAL A 193 45.20 16.33 0.24
N LYS A 194 44.64 17.34 0.95
CA LYS A 194 45.23 18.69 1.03
C LYS A 194 46.52 18.70 1.85
N GLU A 195 46.56 17.98 2.95
CA GLU A 195 47.73 17.92 3.86
C GLU A 195 48.87 17.11 3.24
N ASP A 196 48.56 16.04 2.49
CA ASP A 196 49.54 15.08 1.97
C ASP A 196 49.79 15.24 0.45
N ASN A 197 49.90 16.49 0.00
CA ASN A 197 50.00 16.86 -1.43
C ASN A 197 51.19 16.22 -2.20
N LYS A 198 52.10 15.52 -1.52
CA LYS A 198 53.23 14.83 -2.13
C LYS A 198 53.09 13.32 -2.28
N ASN A 199 52.22 12.70 -1.50
CA ASN A 199 52.02 11.26 -1.55
C ASN A 199 50.61 10.88 -1.11
N LEU A 200 49.71 10.66 -2.06
CA LEU A 200 48.51 9.81 -1.82
C LEU A 200 49.00 8.39 -1.54
N LYS A 201 49.56 8.17 -0.31
CA LYS A 201 50.21 6.92 0.07
C LYS A 201 49.22 5.84 0.41
N GLU A 202 48.03 6.22 0.87
CA GLU A 202 46.98 5.27 1.20
C GLU A 202 46.14 4.96 -0.06
N PRO A 203 46.20 3.73 -0.55
CA PRO A 203 45.45 3.36 -1.77
C PRO A 203 43.96 3.67 -1.68
N GLU A 204 43.35 3.46 -0.51
CA GLU A 204 41.93 3.67 -0.24
C GLU A 204 41.53 5.14 -0.37
N ILE A 205 42.33 6.06 0.18
CA ILE A 205 42.07 7.52 0.06
C ILE A 205 42.22 7.96 -1.39
N ARG A 206 43.24 7.44 -2.08
CA ARG A 206 43.47 7.75 -3.49
C ARG A 206 42.30 7.27 -4.38
N GLU A 207 41.80 6.07 -4.13
CA GLU A 207 40.66 5.51 -4.85
C GLU A 207 39.38 6.32 -4.56
N ALA A 208 39.04 6.55 -3.30
CA ALA A 208 37.90 7.35 -2.89
C ALA A 208 37.97 8.78 -3.45
N PHE A 209 39.14 9.43 -3.39
CA PHE A 209 39.31 10.75 -3.97
C PHE A 209 39.19 10.74 -5.49
N SER A 210 39.52 9.64 -6.19
CA SER A 210 39.37 9.54 -7.64
C SER A 210 37.91 9.46 -8.09
N GLN A 211 37.02 8.95 -7.26
CA GLN A 211 35.61 8.80 -7.56
C GLN A 211 34.92 10.17 -7.75
N LYS A 212 33.78 10.15 -8.46
CA LYS A 212 32.88 11.30 -8.53
C LYS A 212 32.10 11.43 -7.22
N PHE A 213 31.84 12.65 -6.79
CA PHE A 213 31.10 12.92 -5.54
C PHE A 213 29.80 12.10 -5.42
N PRO A 214 28.90 12.03 -6.43
CA PRO A 214 27.67 11.25 -6.32
C PRO A 214 27.91 9.77 -6.01
N SER A 215 28.91 9.15 -6.65
CA SER A 215 29.22 7.74 -6.44
C SER A 215 29.82 7.47 -5.08
N LEU A 216 30.77 8.28 -4.65
CA LEU A 216 31.38 8.18 -3.33
C LEU A 216 30.36 8.43 -2.21
N TYR A 217 29.50 9.44 -2.37
CA TYR A 217 28.47 9.75 -1.39
C TYR A 217 27.44 8.62 -1.30
N ALA A 218 27.00 8.06 -2.44
CA ALA A 218 26.11 6.92 -2.50
C ALA A 218 26.70 5.66 -1.83
N GLU A 219 27.99 5.38 -2.08
CA GLU A 219 28.69 4.24 -1.46
C GLU A 219 28.74 4.38 0.09
N LEU A 220 29.09 5.56 0.58
CA LEU A 220 29.20 5.80 2.02
C LEU A 220 27.84 5.80 2.70
N ILE A 221 26.78 6.31 2.04
CA ILE A 221 25.41 6.18 2.53
C ILE A 221 25.02 4.70 2.62
N SER A 222 25.26 3.92 1.58
CA SER A 222 24.94 2.48 1.56
C SER A 222 25.66 1.72 2.67
N LYS A 223 26.93 2.04 2.93
CA LYS A 223 27.70 1.45 4.03
C LYS A 223 27.14 1.84 5.41
N SER A 224 26.80 3.12 5.59
CA SER A 224 26.21 3.62 6.84
C SER A 224 24.84 2.99 7.10
N LEU A 225 23.99 2.88 6.08
CA LEU A 225 22.70 2.20 6.18
C LEU A 225 22.85 0.70 6.50
N ALA A 226 23.79 0.00 5.85
CA ALA A 226 24.06 -1.40 6.13
C ALA A 226 24.56 -1.63 7.56
N ALA A 227 25.49 -0.79 8.04
CA ALA A 227 25.97 -0.83 9.43
C ALA A 227 24.87 -0.56 10.45
N SER A 228 23.94 0.35 10.15
CA SER A 228 22.76 0.62 11.00
C SER A 228 21.80 -0.58 11.02
N MET A 229 21.67 -1.31 9.91
CA MET A 229 20.86 -2.54 9.84
C MET A 229 21.50 -3.71 10.60
N GLU A 230 22.84 -3.83 10.60
CA GLU A 230 23.57 -4.84 11.37
C GLU A 230 23.55 -4.58 12.87
N ASN A 231 23.63 -3.31 13.28
CA ASN A 231 23.62 -2.91 14.68
C ASN A 231 22.23 -2.80 15.30
N ARG A 232 21.14 -3.20 14.62
CA ARG A 232 19.76 -3.21 15.14
C ARG A 232 19.53 -2.23 16.31
N GLU A 233 19.97 -0.99 16.17
CA GLU A 233 19.52 0.05 17.08
C GLU A 233 18.02 0.21 16.84
N GLU A 234 17.25 -0.18 17.84
CA GLU A 234 15.82 0.03 17.92
C GLU A 234 15.54 1.48 17.57
N VAL A 235 14.93 1.74 16.41
CA VAL A 235 14.63 3.12 16.00
C VAL A 235 13.57 3.64 16.94
N LYS A 236 14.01 4.36 17.97
CA LYS A 236 13.14 4.93 18.99
C LYS A 236 12.32 6.07 18.41
N GLY A 237 11.07 6.07 18.76
CA GLY A 237 10.13 7.09 18.32
C GLY A 237 8.76 6.90 18.97
N GLU A 238 7.84 7.78 18.63
CA GLU A 238 6.52 7.80 19.25
C GLU A 238 5.42 7.98 18.20
N TRP A 239 4.27 7.36 18.44
CA TRP A 239 3.05 7.58 17.68
C TRP A 239 2.31 8.80 18.22
N LYS A 240 2.04 9.78 17.36
CA LYS A 240 1.12 10.88 17.63
C LYS A 240 -0.20 10.63 16.93
N LYS A 241 -1.30 10.72 17.69
CA LYS A 241 -2.66 10.65 17.17
C LYS A 241 -3.18 12.06 16.93
N TYR A 242 -3.77 12.27 15.76
CA TYR A 242 -4.56 13.44 15.40
C TYR A 242 -6.01 13.00 15.33
N GLN A 243 -6.86 13.59 16.15
CA GLN A 243 -8.20 13.08 16.40
C GLN A 243 -9.21 13.63 15.41
N GLN A 244 -10.11 12.77 14.95
CA GLN A 244 -11.21 13.14 14.05
C GLN A 244 -12.02 14.33 14.60
N GLY A 245 -12.35 15.29 13.72
CA GLY A 245 -13.20 16.44 14.02
C GLY A 245 -12.55 17.55 14.86
N GLN A 246 -11.26 17.43 15.19
CA GLN A 246 -10.51 18.44 15.94
C GLN A 246 -9.80 19.39 14.96
N SER A 247 -10.28 20.63 14.82
CA SER A 247 -9.69 21.60 13.88
C SER A 247 -8.23 21.96 14.17
N GLY A 248 -7.82 21.97 15.44
CA GLY A 248 -6.42 22.21 15.84
C GLY A 248 -5.48 21.07 15.44
N ASP A 249 -5.97 19.83 15.38
CA ASP A 249 -5.19 18.66 14.99
C ASP A 249 -4.89 18.66 13.49
N ALA A 250 -5.80 19.16 12.66
CA ALA A 250 -5.56 19.28 11.23
C ALA A 250 -4.42 20.28 10.91
N GLU A 251 -4.36 21.41 11.63
CA GLU A 251 -3.28 22.38 11.48
C GLU A 251 -1.94 21.83 11.95
N GLN A 252 -1.90 21.19 13.12
CA GLN A 252 -0.70 20.54 13.63
C GLN A 252 -0.22 19.39 12.72
N LEU A 253 -1.12 18.60 12.15
CA LEU A 253 -0.79 17.56 11.18
C LEU A 253 -0.13 18.17 9.95
N PHE A 254 -0.74 19.21 9.36
CA PHE A 254 -0.21 19.91 8.21
C PHE A 254 1.20 20.45 8.49
N GLU A 255 1.37 21.24 9.54
CA GLU A 255 2.68 21.81 9.92
C GLU A 255 3.76 20.75 10.15
N SER A 256 3.41 19.62 10.73
CA SER A 256 4.37 18.54 11.03
C SER A 256 4.83 17.77 9.78
N LEU A 257 4.05 17.80 8.70
CA LEU A 257 4.31 17.06 7.46
C LEU A 257 4.71 17.97 6.29
N GLU A 258 4.55 19.29 6.42
CA GLU A 258 4.93 20.25 5.40
C GLU A 258 6.42 20.13 5.04
N GLY A 259 6.75 20.08 3.76
CA GLY A 259 8.12 19.96 3.27
C GLY A 259 8.80 18.61 3.54
N LYS A 260 8.08 17.59 3.99
CA LYS A 260 8.64 16.25 4.29
C LYS A 260 8.42 15.21 3.19
N GLY A 261 7.94 15.60 2.01
CA GLY A 261 7.74 14.69 0.88
C GLY A 261 6.58 13.72 1.06
N THR A 262 5.54 14.12 1.78
CA THR A 262 4.41 13.25 2.16
C THR A 262 3.45 12.93 1.01
N GLY A 263 3.64 13.53 -0.15
CA GLY A 263 2.76 13.40 -1.31
C GLY A 263 1.43 14.16 -1.16
N TRP A 264 0.63 14.12 -2.21
CA TRP A 264 -0.57 14.95 -2.38
C TRP A 264 -1.70 14.71 -1.35
N CYS A 265 -1.79 13.52 -0.75
CA CYS A 265 -2.91 13.20 0.16
C CYS A 265 -2.79 13.80 1.57
N THR A 266 -1.67 14.45 1.91
CA THR A 266 -1.50 15.19 3.18
C THR A 266 -0.85 16.55 2.97
N ALA A 267 -0.65 16.92 1.73
CA ALA A 267 0.06 18.10 1.33
C ALA A 267 -0.91 19.22 1.06
N GLY A 268 -1.20 19.99 2.06
CA GLY A 268 -2.07 21.16 2.04
C GLY A 268 -3.03 21.14 3.23
N LYS A 269 -3.27 22.32 3.79
CA LYS A 269 -4.15 22.48 4.96
C LYS A 269 -5.55 21.92 4.71
N SER A 270 -6.15 22.20 3.53
CA SER A 270 -7.47 21.70 3.17
C SER A 270 -7.53 20.17 3.05
N THR A 271 -6.45 19.54 2.63
CA THR A 271 -6.35 18.07 2.56
C THR A 271 -6.24 17.48 3.95
N ALA A 272 -5.42 18.05 4.83
CA ALA A 272 -5.31 17.63 6.22
C ALA A 272 -6.66 17.79 6.95
N GLU A 273 -7.38 18.89 6.74
CA GLU A 273 -8.73 19.11 7.27
C GLU A 273 -9.69 18.00 6.81
N THR A 274 -9.76 17.71 5.51
CA THR A 274 -10.60 16.64 4.96
C THR A 274 -10.24 15.26 5.53
N GLN A 275 -8.94 14.97 5.71
CA GLN A 275 -8.51 13.69 6.29
C GLN A 275 -8.96 13.53 7.74
N ILE A 276 -8.78 14.59 8.55
CA ILE A 276 -9.18 14.59 9.97
C ILE A 276 -10.71 14.63 10.14
N GLU A 277 -11.46 15.18 9.20
CA GLU A 277 -12.92 15.08 9.20
C GLU A 277 -13.42 13.66 8.98
N ASN A 278 -12.71 12.87 8.17
CA ASN A 278 -13.11 11.52 7.79
C ASN A 278 -12.65 10.40 8.74
N GLY A 279 -11.68 10.66 9.61
CA GLY A 279 -11.19 9.67 10.57
C GLY A 279 -9.95 10.15 11.33
N ASP A 280 -9.55 9.36 12.32
CA ASP A 280 -8.31 9.58 13.04
C ASP A 280 -7.10 9.44 12.11
N PHE A 281 -6.03 10.17 12.42
CA PHE A 281 -4.76 10.08 11.70
C PHE A 281 -3.62 9.85 12.67
N TYR A 282 -2.75 8.88 12.39
CA TYR A 282 -1.61 8.54 13.23
C TYR A 282 -0.31 8.76 12.45
N VAL A 283 0.67 9.40 13.09
CA VAL A 283 2.02 9.58 12.53
C VAL A 283 3.04 9.07 13.52
N TYR A 284 3.98 8.26 13.05
CA TYR A 284 5.15 7.83 13.82
C TYR A 284 6.31 8.77 13.57
N TYR A 285 6.80 9.37 14.63
CA TYR A 285 7.96 10.26 14.61
C TYR A 285 9.15 9.57 15.26
N THR A 286 10.27 9.50 14.54
CA THR A 286 11.53 9.05 15.13
C THR A 286 12.24 10.22 15.83
N ASN A 287 13.04 9.87 16.83
CA ASN A 287 13.76 10.85 17.61
C ASN A 287 14.89 11.50 16.79
N ASP A 288 15.06 12.78 16.97
CA ASP A 288 16.21 13.54 16.47
C ASP A 288 17.46 13.32 17.34
N SER A 289 18.55 14.05 17.05
CA SER A 289 19.81 13.98 17.80
C SER A 289 19.68 14.41 19.28
N ASN A 290 18.59 15.13 19.64
CA ASN A 290 18.32 15.58 21.00
C ASN A 290 17.40 14.60 21.76
N GLY A 291 16.91 13.55 21.08
CA GLY A 291 15.99 12.57 21.63
C GLY A 291 14.52 12.97 21.52
N GLU A 292 14.19 14.04 20.78
CA GLU A 292 12.82 14.50 20.57
C GLU A 292 12.19 13.86 19.33
N PRO A 293 10.91 13.39 19.37
CA PRO A 293 10.24 12.74 18.26
C PRO A 293 9.77 13.76 17.22
N THR A 294 10.67 14.19 16.34
CA THR A 294 10.44 15.28 15.38
C THR A 294 10.45 14.84 13.91
N GLN A 295 10.96 13.62 13.61
CA GLN A 295 11.11 13.15 12.24
C GLN A 295 9.97 12.21 11.84
N PRO A 296 8.95 12.64 11.05
CA PRO A 296 7.85 11.80 10.65
C PRO A 296 8.31 10.70 9.68
N ARG A 297 7.92 9.44 9.93
CA ARG A 297 8.36 8.27 9.16
C ARG A 297 7.22 7.44 8.60
N LEU A 298 6.15 7.25 9.36
CA LEU A 298 4.98 6.45 9.00
C LEU A 298 3.71 7.24 9.23
N ALA A 299 2.71 6.99 8.41
CA ALA A 299 1.36 7.49 8.63
C ALA A 299 0.33 6.38 8.48
N ILE A 300 -0.68 6.37 9.34
CA ILE A 300 -1.88 5.54 9.26
C ILE A 300 -3.09 6.48 9.24
N ARG A 301 -3.87 6.41 8.16
CA ARG A 301 -5.13 7.14 8.02
C ARG A 301 -6.29 6.20 8.29
N MET A 302 -7.18 6.60 9.20
CA MET A 302 -8.43 5.88 9.44
C MET A 302 -9.55 6.45 8.57
N GLU A 303 -10.55 5.61 8.30
CA GLU A 303 -11.82 5.99 7.67
C GLU A 303 -12.98 5.59 8.59
N GLY A 304 -13.77 6.57 9.02
CA GLY A 304 -14.78 6.35 10.06
C GLY A 304 -14.16 5.92 11.38
N ASP A 305 -14.95 5.27 12.22
CA ASP A 305 -14.57 5.04 13.62
C ASP A 305 -13.41 4.05 13.82
N ASN A 306 -13.22 3.07 12.92
CA ASN A 306 -12.21 2.02 13.17
C ASN A 306 -11.60 1.36 11.91
N ARG A 307 -11.86 1.83 10.70
CA ARG A 307 -11.33 1.20 9.48
C ARG A 307 -10.01 1.82 9.07
N ILE A 308 -8.98 0.99 8.82
CA ILE A 308 -7.72 1.45 8.26
C ILE A 308 -7.93 1.77 6.77
N GLY A 309 -7.86 3.05 6.41
CA GLY A 309 -8.00 3.51 5.04
C GLY A 309 -6.68 3.50 4.28
N GLU A 310 -5.56 3.80 4.96
CA GLU A 310 -4.24 3.85 4.32
C GLU A 310 -3.13 3.70 5.36
N VAL A 311 -2.05 3.00 4.98
CA VAL A 311 -0.77 3.00 5.68
C VAL A 311 0.33 3.33 4.70
N ARG A 312 1.21 4.27 5.03
CA ARG A 312 2.30 4.68 4.15
C ARG A 312 3.52 5.18 4.89
N GLY A 313 4.66 5.15 4.21
CA GLY A 313 5.86 5.88 4.61
C GLY A 313 5.77 7.36 4.26
N ILE A 314 6.57 8.17 4.93
CA ILE A 314 6.67 9.63 4.72
C ILE A 314 7.99 9.95 3.98
N LEU A 315 8.32 9.16 3.01
CA LEU A 315 9.42 9.42 2.09
C LEU A 315 8.87 9.59 0.68
N PRO A 316 9.65 10.14 -0.24
CA PRO A 316 9.20 10.43 -1.60
C PRO A 316 8.59 9.27 -2.36
N HIS A 317 8.99 8.04 -2.05
CA HIS A 317 8.36 6.84 -2.61
C HIS A 317 7.14 6.38 -1.82
N GLN A 318 6.82 7.04 -0.70
CA GLN A 318 5.69 6.76 0.17
C GLN A 318 5.57 5.27 0.61
N GLY A 319 6.60 4.48 0.36
CA GLY A 319 6.71 3.10 0.84
C GLY A 319 7.15 3.06 2.31
N VAL A 320 6.68 2.05 3.04
CA VAL A 320 7.12 1.80 4.41
C VAL A 320 8.58 1.33 4.37
N GLU A 321 9.45 2.02 5.10
CA GLU A 321 10.84 1.60 5.22
C GLU A 321 10.95 0.28 6.00
N PRO A 322 11.84 -0.64 5.59
CA PRO A 322 11.98 -1.94 6.28
C PRO A 322 12.23 -1.82 7.79
N ILE A 323 12.99 -0.79 8.21
CA ILE A 323 13.29 -0.53 9.64
C ILE A 323 12.08 -0.02 10.43
N MET A 324 11.03 0.43 9.75
CA MET A 324 9.77 0.87 10.36
C MET A 324 8.73 -0.24 10.48
N GLN A 325 9.00 -1.42 9.93
CA GLN A 325 8.03 -2.51 9.88
C GLN A 325 7.62 -2.97 11.28
N GLU A 326 8.57 -3.03 12.22
CA GLU A 326 8.30 -3.45 13.59
C GLU A 326 7.39 -2.45 14.32
N ALA A 327 7.66 -1.14 14.19
CA ALA A 327 6.81 -0.09 14.75
C ALA A 327 5.40 -0.10 14.14
N LEU A 328 5.30 -0.38 12.83
CA LEU A 328 4.02 -0.52 12.14
C LEU A 328 3.26 -1.74 12.64
N ASP A 329 3.89 -2.91 12.69
CA ASP A 329 3.25 -4.15 13.10
C ASP A 329 2.75 -4.09 14.55
N ALA A 330 3.53 -3.48 15.45
CA ALA A 330 3.10 -3.21 16.82
C ALA A 330 1.85 -2.32 16.86
N LYS A 331 1.83 -1.24 16.07
CA LYS A 331 0.67 -0.33 16.02
C LYS A 331 -0.58 -0.97 15.42
N LEU A 332 -0.39 -1.78 14.38
CA LEU A 332 -1.52 -2.47 13.73
C LEU A 332 -2.23 -3.43 14.70
N GLN A 333 -1.54 -3.98 15.71
CA GLN A 333 -2.19 -4.83 16.73
C GLN A 333 -3.27 -4.09 17.51
N ASP A 334 -3.15 -2.78 17.69
CA ASP A 334 -4.16 -1.95 18.39
C ASP A 334 -5.51 -1.95 17.65
N PHE A 335 -5.52 -2.24 16.35
CA PHE A 335 -6.70 -2.21 15.50
C PHE A 335 -7.36 -3.60 15.31
N GLY A 336 -6.83 -4.65 15.94
CA GLY A 336 -7.45 -5.99 15.95
C GLY A 336 -7.70 -6.56 14.55
N GLY A 337 -8.93 -7.00 14.28
CA GLY A 337 -9.31 -7.62 13.00
C GLY A 337 -9.18 -6.71 11.77
N GLU A 338 -9.19 -5.39 11.94
CA GLU A 338 -8.97 -4.43 10.85
C GLU A 338 -7.54 -4.48 10.31
N ALA A 339 -6.57 -4.84 11.16
CA ALA A 339 -5.20 -5.05 10.71
C ALA A 339 -5.08 -6.19 9.70
N ASP A 340 -5.79 -7.30 9.92
CA ASP A 340 -5.78 -8.45 9.01
C ASP A 340 -6.51 -8.12 7.71
N ALA A 341 -7.63 -7.41 7.79
CA ALA A 341 -8.35 -6.91 6.61
C ALA A 341 -7.46 -5.94 5.79
N TYR A 342 -6.74 -5.05 6.46
CA TYR A 342 -5.78 -4.16 5.79
C TYR A 342 -4.64 -4.93 5.12
N ARG A 343 -4.03 -5.91 5.83
CA ARG A 343 -2.94 -6.73 5.28
C ARG A 343 -3.40 -7.49 4.03
N LYS A 344 -4.61 -8.06 4.05
CA LYS A 344 -5.18 -8.72 2.87
C LYS A 344 -5.33 -7.75 1.71
N LYS A 345 -5.99 -6.62 1.90
CA LYS A 345 -6.19 -5.60 0.85
C LYS A 345 -4.85 -5.11 0.28
N SER A 346 -3.90 -4.77 1.16
CA SER A 346 -2.57 -4.32 0.74
C SER A 346 -1.81 -5.41 -0.04
N GLY A 347 -1.91 -6.67 0.40
CA GLY A 347 -1.33 -7.82 -0.29
C GLY A 347 -1.95 -8.02 -1.68
N ASP A 348 -3.28 -8.03 -1.76
CA ASP A 348 -4.02 -8.21 -3.02
C ASP A 348 -3.67 -7.10 -4.03
N MET A 349 -3.59 -5.84 -3.59
CA MET A 349 -3.23 -4.72 -4.46
C MET A 349 -1.79 -4.80 -4.97
N LYS A 350 -0.85 -5.29 -4.17
CA LYS A 350 0.54 -5.52 -4.60
C LYS A 350 0.61 -6.60 -5.68
N ILE A 351 -0.10 -7.72 -5.49
CA ILE A 351 -0.16 -8.80 -6.48
C ILE A 351 -0.79 -8.28 -7.78
N LEU A 352 -1.91 -7.55 -7.68
CA LEU A 352 -2.58 -6.98 -8.84
C LEU A 352 -1.69 -6.03 -9.64
N THR A 353 -0.90 -5.21 -8.94
CA THR A 353 0.11 -4.33 -9.57
C THR A 353 1.23 -5.12 -10.25
N ALA A 354 1.69 -6.21 -9.63
CA ALA A 354 2.70 -7.08 -10.25
C ALA A 354 2.17 -7.76 -11.53
N LEU A 355 0.89 -8.17 -11.54
CA LEU A 355 0.24 -8.73 -12.73
C LEU A 355 0.11 -7.69 -13.85
N ASP A 356 -0.22 -6.46 -13.51
CA ASP A 356 -0.30 -5.36 -14.47
C ASP A 356 1.06 -5.08 -15.12
N GLN A 357 2.14 -5.08 -14.33
CA GLN A 357 3.51 -4.96 -14.83
C GLN A 357 3.92 -6.14 -15.73
N LYS A 358 3.58 -7.38 -15.36
CA LYS A 358 3.82 -8.55 -16.22
C LYS A 358 3.11 -8.41 -17.57
N ARG A 359 1.87 -7.93 -17.58
CA ARG A 359 1.13 -7.66 -18.81
C ARG A 359 1.83 -6.62 -19.69
N GLU A 360 2.28 -5.51 -19.09
CA GLU A 360 3.01 -4.45 -19.81
C GLU A 360 4.34 -4.92 -20.40
N GLN A 361 4.95 -5.95 -19.81
CA GLN A 361 6.23 -6.54 -20.23
C GLN A 361 6.05 -7.78 -21.13
N ASP A 362 4.81 -8.12 -21.51
CA ASP A 362 4.47 -9.35 -22.22
C ASP A 362 4.98 -10.64 -21.54
N GLU A 363 5.09 -10.63 -20.22
CA GLU A 363 5.47 -11.80 -19.43
C GLU A 363 4.28 -12.75 -19.23
N PRO A 364 4.50 -14.08 -19.34
CA PRO A 364 3.44 -15.06 -19.13
C PRO A 364 3.00 -15.12 -17.66
N PHE A 365 1.70 -15.25 -17.42
CA PHE A 365 1.18 -15.45 -16.09
C PHE A 365 1.40 -16.90 -15.63
N THR A 366 1.86 -17.05 -14.39
CA THR A 366 2.02 -18.34 -13.72
C THR A 366 0.66 -18.89 -13.27
N LYS A 367 0.63 -20.15 -12.81
CA LYS A 367 -0.57 -20.72 -12.18
C LYS A 367 -1.08 -19.88 -11.02
N ASP A 368 -0.19 -19.45 -10.13
CA ASP A 368 -0.56 -18.64 -8.96
C ASP A 368 -1.11 -17.28 -9.37
N ASP A 369 -0.54 -16.65 -10.40
CA ASP A 369 -1.07 -15.43 -11.00
C ASP A 369 -2.50 -15.60 -11.48
N LEU A 370 -2.80 -16.72 -12.19
CA LEU A 370 -4.13 -17.02 -12.70
C LEU A 370 -5.11 -17.38 -11.59
N VAL A 371 -4.69 -18.18 -10.61
CA VAL A 371 -5.49 -18.53 -9.42
C VAL A 371 -5.91 -17.25 -8.68
N PHE A 372 -5.00 -16.30 -8.53
CA PHE A 372 -5.31 -15.01 -7.95
C PHE A 372 -6.22 -14.18 -8.85
N LEU A 373 -5.86 -13.96 -10.12
CA LEU A 373 -6.61 -13.14 -11.07
C LEU A 373 -8.07 -13.59 -11.24
N TYR A 374 -8.30 -14.89 -11.25
CA TYR A 374 -9.64 -15.50 -11.40
C TYR A 374 -10.35 -15.74 -10.04
N GLU A 375 -9.77 -15.26 -8.93
CA GLU A 375 -10.36 -15.30 -7.59
C GLU A 375 -10.76 -16.72 -7.15
N ILE A 376 -9.94 -17.72 -7.51
CA ILE A 376 -10.25 -19.13 -7.29
C ILE A 376 -10.34 -19.47 -5.80
N ASN A 377 -9.39 -18.95 -4.99
CA ASN A 377 -9.29 -19.23 -3.55
C ASN A 377 -10.01 -18.20 -2.68
N SER A 378 -9.93 -16.92 -3.06
CA SER A 378 -10.56 -15.82 -2.33
C SER A 378 -10.80 -14.64 -3.27
N SER A 379 -11.78 -13.80 -2.95
CA SER A 379 -12.00 -12.54 -3.67
C SER A 379 -10.81 -11.60 -3.50
N ILE A 380 -10.52 -10.83 -4.54
CA ILE A 380 -9.53 -9.75 -4.52
C ILE A 380 -10.17 -8.55 -3.81
N GLU A 381 -9.55 -8.10 -2.72
CA GLU A 381 -10.03 -6.99 -1.92
C GLU A 381 -9.21 -5.72 -2.19
N GLY A 382 -9.90 -4.63 -2.55
CA GLY A 382 -9.32 -3.30 -2.70
C GLY A 382 -9.71 -2.37 -1.54
N PHE A 383 -9.19 -1.14 -1.58
CA PHE A 383 -9.51 -0.11 -0.59
C PHE A 383 -10.78 0.69 -0.93
N GLY A 384 -11.33 0.55 -2.14
CA GLY A 384 -12.55 1.22 -2.58
C GLY A 384 -13.82 0.39 -2.32
N TYR A 385 -14.97 0.99 -2.63
CA TYR A 385 -16.27 0.30 -2.59
C TYR A 385 -16.57 -0.51 -3.85
N GLN A 386 -15.80 -0.33 -4.92
CA GLN A 386 -15.96 -1.01 -6.19
C GLN A 386 -14.81 -1.98 -6.43
N THR A 387 -15.09 -3.02 -7.20
CA THR A 387 -14.06 -3.95 -7.69
C THR A 387 -13.02 -3.18 -8.51
N ASP A 388 -11.73 -3.45 -8.30
CA ASP A 388 -10.67 -2.78 -9.04
C ASP A 388 -10.79 -3.07 -10.55
N PRO A 389 -10.85 -2.03 -11.41
CA PRO A 389 -11.07 -2.20 -12.85
C PRO A 389 -9.96 -3.00 -13.53
N ARG A 390 -8.74 -3.01 -12.96
CA ARG A 390 -7.61 -3.81 -13.49
C ARG A 390 -7.92 -5.29 -13.57
N ILE A 391 -8.77 -5.82 -12.68
CA ILE A 391 -9.18 -7.24 -12.71
C ILE A 391 -9.86 -7.56 -14.05
N ALA A 392 -10.81 -6.74 -14.45
CA ALA A 392 -11.50 -6.90 -15.73
C ALA A 392 -10.56 -6.66 -16.93
N GLU A 393 -9.68 -5.64 -16.84
CA GLU A 393 -8.69 -5.32 -17.88
C GLU A 393 -7.68 -6.45 -18.09
N LEU A 394 -7.19 -7.06 -17.01
CA LEU A 394 -6.24 -8.18 -17.06
C LEU A 394 -6.89 -9.46 -17.60
N ARG A 395 -8.19 -9.70 -17.32
CA ARG A 395 -8.95 -10.82 -17.87
C ARG A 395 -9.31 -10.60 -19.34
N LYS A 396 -9.42 -9.33 -19.79
CA LYS A 396 -9.81 -8.98 -21.16
C LYS A 396 -8.78 -9.47 -22.18
N GLY A 397 -9.24 -10.23 -23.16
CA GLY A 397 -8.39 -10.75 -24.24
C GLY A 397 -7.62 -12.04 -23.89
N ARG A 398 -7.77 -12.56 -22.67
CA ARG A 398 -7.22 -13.88 -22.30
C ARG A 398 -8.11 -15.02 -22.83
N ASN A 399 -7.49 -16.14 -23.10
CA ASN A 399 -8.19 -17.38 -23.43
C ASN A 399 -8.56 -18.13 -22.15
N THR A 400 -9.76 -17.91 -21.66
CA THR A 400 -10.27 -18.50 -20.41
C THR A 400 -10.19 -20.04 -20.41
N GLU A 401 -10.39 -20.69 -21.56
CA GLU A 401 -10.30 -22.16 -21.68
C GLU A 401 -8.86 -22.64 -21.45
N GLU A 402 -7.86 -21.94 -21.98
CA GLU A 402 -6.45 -22.27 -21.76
C GLU A 402 -6.04 -21.96 -20.31
N ASP A 403 -6.50 -20.85 -19.76
CA ASP A 403 -6.22 -20.49 -18.38
C ASP A 403 -6.80 -21.53 -17.40
N MET A 404 -7.99 -22.08 -17.65
CA MET A 404 -8.56 -23.16 -16.84
C MET A 404 -7.66 -24.40 -16.81
N LEU A 405 -7.02 -24.77 -17.93
CA LEU A 405 -6.11 -25.93 -17.94
C LEU A 405 -4.91 -25.73 -17.01
N VAL A 406 -4.39 -24.51 -16.96
CA VAL A 406 -3.29 -24.16 -16.07
C VAL A 406 -3.76 -24.12 -14.61
N ILE A 407 -4.89 -23.47 -14.34
CA ILE A 407 -5.45 -23.32 -12.98
C ILE A 407 -5.76 -24.70 -12.37
N PHE A 408 -6.44 -25.57 -13.14
CA PHE A 408 -6.90 -26.87 -12.63
C PHE A 408 -5.88 -28.00 -12.83
N GLU A 409 -4.71 -27.68 -13.44
CA GLU A 409 -3.65 -28.67 -13.74
C GLU A 409 -4.20 -29.90 -14.47
N CYS A 410 -4.91 -29.67 -15.57
CA CYS A 410 -5.66 -30.69 -16.26
C CYS A 410 -5.61 -30.52 -17.79
N THR A 411 -6.13 -31.51 -18.51
CA THR A 411 -6.35 -31.45 -19.96
C THR A 411 -7.77 -31.01 -20.28
N LYS A 412 -8.07 -30.75 -21.55
CA LYS A 412 -9.43 -30.37 -21.99
C LYS A 412 -10.46 -31.47 -21.71
N GLU A 413 -10.03 -32.73 -21.79
CA GLU A 413 -10.86 -33.90 -21.54
C GLU A 413 -11.26 -34.07 -20.08
N ASP A 414 -10.49 -33.45 -19.16
CA ASP A 414 -10.74 -33.46 -17.71
C ASP A 414 -11.75 -32.37 -17.28
N ILE A 415 -12.13 -31.46 -18.19
CA ILE A 415 -13.16 -30.44 -17.95
C ILE A 415 -14.46 -30.88 -18.63
N ALA A 416 -15.50 -31.10 -17.84
CA ALA A 416 -16.82 -31.45 -18.35
C ALA A 416 -17.70 -30.19 -18.44
N HIS A 417 -18.39 -29.99 -19.57
CA HIS A 417 -19.34 -28.90 -19.80
C HIS A 417 -20.80 -29.35 -19.80
N VAL A 418 -21.01 -30.65 -19.95
CA VAL A 418 -22.33 -31.29 -19.89
C VAL A 418 -22.24 -32.60 -19.11
N PRO A 419 -23.34 -33.08 -18.50
CA PRO A 419 -23.30 -34.28 -17.65
C PRO A 419 -22.80 -35.55 -18.34
N SER A 420 -22.92 -35.65 -19.66
CA SER A 420 -22.43 -36.80 -20.44
C SER A 420 -20.90 -36.87 -20.57
N GLN A 421 -20.21 -35.80 -20.30
CA GLN A 421 -18.74 -35.73 -20.33
C GLN A 421 -18.11 -36.06 -18.97
N ILE A 422 -18.92 -36.15 -17.90
CA ILE A 422 -18.42 -36.42 -16.55
C ILE A 422 -17.88 -37.84 -16.49
N THR A 423 -16.64 -37.96 -16.04
CA THR A 423 -15.96 -39.24 -15.79
C THR A 423 -15.38 -39.22 -14.36
N LYS A 424 -14.81 -40.34 -13.90
CA LYS A 424 -14.09 -40.39 -12.62
C LYS A 424 -12.84 -39.50 -12.57
N ASP A 425 -12.30 -39.14 -13.73
CA ASP A 425 -11.08 -38.34 -13.88
C ASP A 425 -11.39 -36.86 -14.08
N THR A 426 -12.67 -36.45 -14.10
CA THR A 426 -13.11 -35.06 -14.24
C THR A 426 -12.54 -34.19 -13.11
N LYS A 427 -11.79 -33.14 -13.47
CA LYS A 427 -11.17 -32.16 -12.57
C LYS A 427 -12.01 -30.90 -12.36
N ALA A 428 -12.83 -30.55 -13.35
CA ALA A 428 -13.72 -29.40 -13.27
C ALA A 428 -15.03 -29.67 -14.04
N TYR A 429 -16.10 -29.06 -13.55
CA TYR A 429 -17.35 -28.96 -14.28
C TYR A 429 -17.69 -27.48 -14.51
N VAL A 430 -17.85 -27.08 -15.75
CA VAL A 430 -18.19 -25.71 -16.14
C VAL A 430 -19.39 -25.75 -17.08
N GLY A 431 -20.59 -25.68 -16.53
CA GLY A 431 -21.81 -25.81 -17.32
C GLY A 431 -23.09 -25.64 -16.51
N GLN A 432 -24.23 -25.67 -17.19
CA GLN A 432 -25.51 -25.55 -16.51
C GLN A 432 -25.79 -26.77 -15.62
N LEU A 433 -26.43 -26.51 -14.48
CA LEU A 433 -26.86 -27.60 -13.58
C LEU A 433 -28.07 -28.31 -14.13
N GLU A 434 -27.89 -29.51 -14.61
CA GLU A 434 -28.95 -30.37 -15.10
C GLU A 434 -29.50 -31.32 -14.01
N PRO A 435 -30.72 -31.86 -14.15
CA PRO A 435 -31.29 -32.79 -13.16
C PRO A 435 -30.32 -33.92 -12.79
N GLY A 436 -30.15 -34.17 -11.49
CA GLY A 436 -29.28 -35.21 -10.95
C GLY A 436 -27.79 -34.94 -11.08
N ILE A 437 -27.37 -33.72 -11.41
CA ILE A 437 -25.95 -33.37 -11.64
C ILE A 437 -25.08 -33.67 -10.42
N PHE A 438 -25.49 -33.29 -9.21
CA PHE A 438 -24.70 -33.49 -8.00
C PHE A 438 -24.51 -34.96 -7.61
N GLN A 439 -25.28 -35.88 -8.16
CA GLN A 439 -25.10 -37.33 -8.01
C GLN A 439 -24.09 -37.91 -9.02
N LYS A 440 -23.87 -37.19 -10.15
CA LYS A 440 -22.93 -37.60 -11.21
C LYS A 440 -21.53 -37.05 -11.03
N LEU A 441 -21.41 -35.91 -10.36
CA LEU A 441 -20.10 -35.27 -10.09
C LEU A 441 -19.26 -36.18 -9.20
N PRO A 442 -17.93 -36.34 -9.47
CA PRO A 442 -17.01 -37.06 -8.60
C PRO A 442 -17.07 -36.55 -7.16
N GLU A 443 -16.93 -37.49 -6.24
CA GLU A 443 -16.79 -37.12 -4.81
C GLU A 443 -15.53 -36.27 -4.63
N GLY A 444 -15.67 -35.13 -3.92
CA GLY A 444 -14.53 -34.23 -3.68
C GLY A 444 -14.22 -33.26 -4.82
N LEU A 445 -14.98 -33.25 -5.93
CA LEU A 445 -14.76 -32.28 -7.00
C LEU A 445 -14.96 -30.85 -6.48
N GLU A 446 -13.88 -30.04 -6.47
CA GLU A 446 -13.88 -28.67 -5.93
C GLU A 446 -14.26 -27.61 -6.97
N HIS A 447 -13.99 -27.87 -8.24
CA HIS A 447 -14.12 -26.92 -9.34
C HIS A 447 -15.44 -27.13 -10.09
N VAL A 448 -16.51 -26.60 -9.55
CA VAL A 448 -17.84 -26.63 -10.16
C VAL A 448 -18.32 -25.21 -10.40
N TYR A 449 -18.64 -24.88 -11.66
CA TYR A 449 -19.06 -23.54 -12.08
C TYR A 449 -20.28 -23.61 -12.99
N THR A 450 -21.21 -22.69 -12.86
CA THR A 450 -22.27 -22.47 -13.88
C THR A 450 -21.76 -21.53 -14.98
N SER A 451 -20.78 -20.69 -14.69
CA SER A 451 -20.00 -19.86 -15.61
C SER A 451 -18.68 -19.53 -14.95
N PHE A 452 -17.57 -19.86 -15.57
CA PHE A 452 -16.23 -19.55 -15.06
C PHE A 452 -15.82 -18.13 -15.49
N PRO A 453 -15.22 -17.33 -14.59
CA PRO A 453 -14.87 -17.65 -13.18
C PRO A 453 -15.94 -17.22 -12.16
N GLU A 454 -16.96 -16.43 -12.55
CA GLU A 454 -17.80 -15.65 -11.63
C GLU A 454 -18.78 -16.50 -10.83
N LYS A 455 -19.19 -17.66 -11.36
CA LYS A 455 -20.27 -18.47 -10.78
C LYS A 455 -19.77 -19.80 -10.26
N LYS A 456 -18.86 -19.74 -9.27
CA LYS A 456 -18.37 -20.93 -8.57
C LYS A 456 -19.44 -21.46 -7.62
N ILE A 457 -19.78 -22.74 -7.77
CA ILE A 457 -20.63 -23.45 -6.83
C ILE A 457 -19.75 -23.87 -5.64
N ARG A 458 -20.01 -23.28 -4.49
CA ARG A 458 -19.23 -23.60 -3.29
C ARG A 458 -19.72 -24.89 -2.68
N ARG A 459 -18.77 -25.79 -2.40
CA ARG A 459 -18.97 -27.06 -1.73
C ARG A 459 -18.16 -27.05 -0.44
N GLU A 460 -18.81 -27.26 0.68
CA GLU A 460 -18.18 -27.20 1.99
C GLU A 460 -18.63 -28.37 2.85
N SER A 461 -17.70 -28.99 3.58
CA SER A 461 -18.03 -30.02 4.56
C SER A 461 -18.25 -29.36 5.91
N VAL A 462 -19.34 -29.65 6.59
CA VAL A 462 -19.69 -29.10 7.93
C VAL A 462 -20.08 -30.23 8.87
N GLU A 463 -19.50 -30.26 10.05
CA GLU A 463 -19.94 -31.19 11.11
C GLU A 463 -21.26 -30.66 11.72
N ILE A 464 -22.29 -31.48 11.68
CA ILE A 464 -23.60 -31.20 12.26
C ILE A 464 -23.99 -32.29 13.26
N GLY A 465 -24.95 -31.99 14.14
CA GLY A 465 -25.40 -32.92 15.18
C GLY A 465 -24.47 -33.00 16.39
N GLY A 466 -24.85 -33.81 17.36
CA GLY A 466 -24.09 -34.09 18.58
C GLY A 466 -24.00 -32.94 19.60
N LYS A 467 -24.68 -31.81 19.35
CA LYS A 467 -24.72 -30.65 20.26
C LYS A 467 -26.16 -30.31 20.62
N THR A 468 -26.36 -29.84 21.86
CA THR A 468 -27.67 -29.30 22.27
C THR A 468 -27.84 -27.85 21.80
N THR A 469 -29.06 -27.35 21.84
CA THR A 469 -29.36 -25.95 21.54
C THR A 469 -28.55 -24.99 22.41
N GLU A 470 -28.45 -25.28 23.72
CA GLU A 470 -27.70 -24.46 24.67
C GLU A 470 -26.22 -24.44 24.36
N GLN A 471 -25.64 -25.57 23.96
CA GLN A 471 -24.24 -25.66 23.56
C GLN A 471 -23.96 -24.84 22.27
N LEU A 472 -24.84 -24.92 21.28
CA LEU A 472 -24.69 -24.15 20.03
C LEU A 472 -24.76 -22.63 20.31
N ILE A 473 -25.69 -22.18 21.15
CA ILE A 473 -25.81 -20.78 21.55
C ILE A 473 -24.54 -20.33 22.30
N ALA A 474 -24.09 -21.11 23.30
CA ALA A 474 -22.90 -20.76 24.08
C ALA A 474 -21.61 -20.69 23.22
N GLU A 475 -21.43 -21.62 22.26
CA GLU A 475 -20.29 -21.59 21.35
C GLU A 475 -20.31 -20.36 20.43
N MET A 476 -21.48 -19.97 19.92
CA MET A 476 -21.60 -18.75 19.09
C MET A 476 -21.34 -17.48 19.90
N GLU A 477 -21.86 -17.40 21.13
CA GLU A 477 -21.61 -16.28 22.02
C GLU A 477 -20.12 -16.18 22.41
N ALA A 478 -19.47 -17.32 22.70
CA ALA A 478 -18.02 -17.37 22.95
C ALA A 478 -17.18 -16.98 21.74
N ALA A 479 -17.70 -17.20 20.52
CA ALA A 479 -17.05 -16.80 19.27
C ALA A 479 -17.41 -15.36 18.86
N HIS A 480 -18.06 -14.58 19.69
CA HIS A 480 -18.55 -13.22 19.41
C HIS A 480 -19.43 -13.13 18.15
N ILE A 481 -20.25 -14.15 17.92
CA ILE A 481 -21.24 -14.19 16.83
C ILE A 481 -22.57 -13.66 17.35
N ASN A 482 -23.13 -12.70 16.65
CA ASN A 482 -24.44 -12.14 16.98
C ASN A 482 -25.56 -13.13 16.59
N ILE A 483 -26.54 -13.28 17.46
CA ILE A 483 -27.73 -14.13 17.24
C ILE A 483 -28.95 -13.26 17.41
N SER A 484 -29.79 -13.11 16.38
CA SER A 484 -31.02 -12.33 16.49
C SER A 484 -32.02 -13.01 17.45
N ASP A 485 -32.93 -12.21 18.06
CA ASP A 485 -33.94 -12.74 18.98
C ASP A 485 -34.87 -13.74 18.27
N TYR A 486 -35.18 -13.51 17.02
CA TYR A 486 -35.97 -14.42 16.21
C TYR A 486 -35.21 -15.74 15.96
N ALA A 487 -33.94 -15.72 15.57
CA ALA A 487 -33.13 -16.93 15.45
C ALA A 487 -32.99 -17.68 16.76
N LYS A 488 -32.81 -16.97 17.90
CA LYS A 488 -32.83 -17.60 19.23
C LYS A 488 -34.18 -18.26 19.54
N SER A 489 -35.28 -17.64 19.14
CA SER A 489 -36.64 -18.21 19.36
C SER A 489 -36.84 -19.47 18.52
N MET A 490 -36.41 -19.47 17.25
CA MET A 490 -36.44 -20.66 16.41
C MET A 490 -35.61 -21.81 17.00
N MET A 491 -34.43 -21.55 17.53
CA MET A 491 -33.57 -22.56 18.17
C MET A 491 -34.21 -23.14 19.45
N LYS A 492 -35.11 -22.41 20.10
CA LYS A 492 -35.86 -22.88 21.28
C LYS A 492 -37.23 -23.50 20.92
N ASN A 493 -37.62 -23.43 19.66
CA ASN A 493 -38.86 -24.03 19.19
C ASN A 493 -38.77 -25.57 19.23
N ARG A 494 -39.90 -26.25 19.53
CA ARG A 494 -39.98 -27.71 19.56
C ARG A 494 -39.63 -28.40 18.24
N ASP A 495 -39.76 -27.69 17.14
CA ASP A 495 -39.45 -28.20 15.78
C ASP A 495 -37.94 -28.06 15.46
N PHE A 496 -37.16 -27.35 16.27
CA PHE A 496 -35.71 -27.35 16.20
C PHE A 496 -35.14 -28.58 16.93
N ILE A 497 -34.89 -29.63 16.17
CA ILE A 497 -34.39 -30.89 16.73
C ILE A 497 -32.96 -31.11 16.18
N PRO A 498 -31.93 -30.76 16.97
CA PRO A 498 -30.54 -31.05 16.56
C PRO A 498 -30.30 -32.55 16.41
N GLY A 499 -29.42 -32.92 15.47
CA GLY A 499 -29.01 -34.30 15.30
C GLY A 499 -28.38 -34.87 16.59
N LYS A 500 -28.74 -36.11 16.99
CA LYS A 500 -28.20 -36.74 18.20
C LYS A 500 -26.77 -37.19 18.06
N THR A 501 -26.35 -37.57 16.84
CA THR A 501 -25.00 -38.02 16.51
C THR A 501 -24.31 -37.03 15.61
N ARG A 502 -23.03 -36.87 15.80
CA ARG A 502 -22.21 -36.07 14.88
C ARG A 502 -22.14 -36.74 13.53
N GLU A 503 -22.33 -35.97 12.50
CA GLU A 503 -22.13 -36.41 11.12
C GLU A 503 -21.50 -35.29 10.30
N GLU A 504 -20.74 -35.67 9.30
CA GLU A 504 -20.22 -34.76 8.29
C GLU A 504 -21.26 -34.59 7.18
N ALA A 505 -21.69 -33.34 6.94
CA ALA A 505 -22.62 -32.98 5.90
C ALA A 505 -21.92 -32.13 4.84
N THR A 506 -22.03 -32.54 3.57
CA THR A 506 -21.57 -31.71 2.46
C THR A 506 -22.65 -30.71 2.10
N LEU A 507 -22.35 -29.44 2.24
CA LEU A 507 -23.22 -28.33 1.89
C LEU A 507 -22.85 -27.77 0.52
N ILE A 508 -23.87 -27.44 -0.27
CA ILE A 508 -23.77 -26.85 -1.60
C ILE A 508 -24.42 -25.47 -1.52
N ARG A 509 -23.65 -24.43 -1.85
CA ARG A 509 -24.14 -23.07 -1.89
C ARG A 509 -24.43 -22.65 -3.33
N LEU A 510 -25.64 -22.17 -3.57
CA LEU A 510 -26.17 -21.79 -4.88
C LEU A 510 -26.93 -20.48 -4.78
N THR A 511 -26.88 -19.67 -5.82
CA THR A 511 -27.83 -18.57 -6.02
C THR A 511 -29.10 -19.08 -6.74
N VAL A 512 -30.18 -18.29 -6.66
CA VAL A 512 -31.39 -18.55 -7.43
C VAL A 512 -31.09 -18.62 -8.95
N ALA A 513 -30.16 -17.79 -9.42
CA ALA A 513 -29.67 -17.82 -10.81
C ALA A 513 -28.92 -19.12 -11.14
N ASP A 514 -28.10 -19.66 -10.23
CA ASP A 514 -27.40 -20.94 -10.43
C ASP A 514 -28.38 -22.12 -10.56
N LEU A 515 -29.52 -22.03 -9.88
CA LEU A 515 -30.61 -22.98 -10.03
C LEU A 515 -31.32 -22.90 -11.41
N GLY A 516 -31.00 -21.88 -12.21
CA GLY A 516 -31.52 -21.69 -13.57
C GLY A 516 -32.64 -20.65 -13.69
N PHE A 517 -33.00 -19.96 -12.61
CA PHE A 517 -34.03 -18.93 -12.65
C PHE A 517 -33.44 -17.57 -13.08
N LYS A 518 -33.97 -17.01 -14.16
CA LYS A 518 -33.54 -15.69 -14.70
C LYS A 518 -34.22 -14.51 -13.99
N THR A 519 -35.34 -14.78 -13.33
CA THR A 519 -36.15 -13.84 -12.57
C THR A 519 -36.33 -14.38 -11.14
N SER A 520 -37.00 -13.63 -10.28
CA SER A 520 -37.34 -14.13 -8.96
C SER A 520 -38.10 -15.44 -9.00
N ALA A 521 -37.81 -16.33 -8.06
CA ALA A 521 -38.47 -17.62 -7.89
C ALA A 521 -39.03 -17.77 -6.47
N THR A 522 -40.09 -18.54 -6.30
CA THR A 522 -40.67 -18.80 -4.98
C THR A 522 -39.85 -19.81 -4.19
N THR A 523 -40.02 -19.82 -2.86
CA THR A 523 -39.36 -20.79 -1.96
C THR A 523 -39.61 -22.23 -2.45
N ASP A 524 -40.86 -22.57 -2.77
CA ASP A 524 -41.24 -23.90 -3.27
C ASP A 524 -40.52 -24.23 -4.57
N GLN A 525 -40.50 -23.32 -5.55
CA GLN A 525 -39.81 -23.52 -6.81
C GLN A 525 -38.30 -23.77 -6.60
N ILE A 526 -37.67 -23.03 -5.70
CA ILE A 526 -36.25 -23.18 -5.37
C ILE A 526 -35.99 -24.54 -4.73
N TYR A 527 -36.83 -24.98 -3.78
CA TYR A 527 -36.67 -26.26 -3.10
C TYR A 527 -36.93 -27.44 -4.03
N GLU A 528 -37.96 -27.38 -4.86
CA GLU A 528 -38.22 -28.39 -5.88
C GLU A 528 -37.04 -28.50 -6.86
N ARG A 529 -36.53 -27.36 -7.32
CA ARG A 529 -35.39 -27.36 -8.24
C ARG A 529 -34.13 -27.93 -7.58
N ALA A 530 -33.83 -27.60 -6.35
CA ALA A 530 -32.70 -28.17 -5.59
C ALA A 530 -32.84 -29.72 -5.50
N GLN A 531 -34.03 -30.22 -5.20
CA GLN A 531 -34.29 -31.66 -5.17
C GLN A 531 -34.07 -32.34 -6.52
N THR A 532 -34.50 -31.71 -7.62
CA THR A 532 -34.25 -32.25 -8.97
C THR A 532 -32.78 -32.31 -9.34
N LEU A 533 -31.94 -31.44 -8.76
CA LEU A 533 -30.48 -31.44 -8.94
C LEU A 533 -29.78 -32.53 -8.11
N GLY A 534 -30.45 -33.21 -7.19
CA GLY A 534 -29.90 -34.21 -6.28
C GLY A 534 -29.49 -33.68 -4.91
N LEU A 535 -30.03 -32.51 -4.52
CA LEU A 535 -29.84 -31.92 -3.21
C LEU A 535 -31.04 -32.23 -2.31
N GLU A 536 -30.86 -32.04 -0.98
CA GLU A 536 -31.91 -32.16 0.00
C GLU A 536 -31.90 -30.96 0.96
N LEU A 537 -33.02 -30.75 1.66
CA LEU A 537 -33.12 -29.72 2.67
C LEU A 537 -32.16 -30.03 3.83
N CYS A 538 -31.55 -28.99 4.39
CA CYS A 538 -30.67 -29.10 5.53
C CYS A 538 -31.44 -29.44 6.81
N PRO A 539 -30.87 -30.25 7.72
CA PRO A 539 -31.36 -30.33 9.10
C PRO A 539 -31.35 -28.97 9.79
N PRO A 540 -32.21 -28.75 10.81
CA PRO A 540 -32.34 -27.43 11.43
C PRO A 540 -31.07 -26.92 12.10
N ASP A 541 -30.22 -27.80 12.63
CA ASP A 541 -28.97 -27.45 13.30
C ASP A 541 -27.83 -27.12 12.31
N THR A 542 -28.06 -27.23 10.99
CA THR A 542 -27.10 -26.82 9.98
C THR A 542 -26.79 -25.32 10.06
N GLY A 543 -27.80 -24.46 10.27
CA GLY A 543 -27.60 -23.02 10.35
C GLY A 543 -26.59 -22.60 11.42
N PRO A 544 -26.82 -22.94 12.71
CA PRO A 544 -25.87 -22.67 13.79
C PRO A 544 -24.47 -23.28 13.59
N ASN A 545 -24.38 -24.56 13.18
CA ASN A 545 -23.09 -25.22 12.98
C ASN A 545 -22.33 -24.60 11.79
N TYR A 546 -23.01 -24.25 10.71
CA TYR A 546 -22.37 -23.58 9.57
C TYR A 546 -21.94 -22.15 9.93
N ARG A 547 -22.72 -21.42 10.75
CA ARG A 547 -22.30 -20.10 11.25
C ARG A 547 -21.00 -20.16 12.05
N LEU A 548 -20.82 -21.16 12.89
CA LEU A 548 -19.58 -21.37 13.65
C LEU A 548 -18.36 -21.65 12.75
N LYS A 549 -18.56 -22.28 11.61
CA LYS A 549 -17.52 -22.61 10.63
C LYS A 549 -17.22 -21.45 9.69
N TYR A 550 -18.24 -20.80 9.10
CA TYR A 550 -18.09 -19.79 8.05
C TYR A 550 -17.74 -18.42 8.65
N LYS A 551 -16.46 -18.22 9.01
CA LYS A 551 -15.96 -17.01 9.68
C LYS A 551 -15.49 -15.91 8.71
N ASP A 552 -15.08 -16.28 7.51
CA ASP A 552 -14.54 -15.42 6.43
C ASP A 552 -15.63 -14.90 5.48
N GLN A 553 -16.90 -14.90 5.93
CA GLN A 553 -18.03 -14.42 5.12
C GLN A 553 -17.79 -12.97 4.69
N PRO A 554 -17.93 -12.62 3.39
CA PRO A 554 -17.82 -11.26 2.89
C PRO A 554 -18.80 -10.29 3.57
N LEU A 555 -18.38 -9.04 3.71
CA LEU A 555 -19.24 -7.98 4.25
C LEU A 555 -20.48 -7.80 3.37
N ASN A 556 -21.65 -7.67 4.01
CA ASN A 556 -22.98 -7.57 3.37
C ASN A 556 -23.43 -8.82 2.58
N GLU A 557 -22.70 -9.94 2.66
CA GLU A 557 -23.22 -11.21 2.15
C GLU A 557 -24.27 -11.79 3.09
N TRP A 558 -25.37 -12.31 2.54
CA TRP A 558 -26.43 -12.99 3.25
C TRP A 558 -26.79 -14.30 2.55
N VAL A 559 -26.69 -15.41 3.28
CA VAL A 559 -26.95 -16.76 2.75
C VAL A 559 -28.01 -17.44 3.60
N ARG A 560 -29.02 -18.02 2.97
CA ARG A 560 -30.15 -18.70 3.62
C ARG A 560 -29.91 -20.20 3.67
N ILE A 561 -30.35 -20.83 4.74
CA ILE A 561 -30.33 -22.29 4.84
C ILE A 561 -31.62 -22.82 4.21
N GLY A 562 -31.49 -23.63 3.17
CA GLY A 562 -32.58 -24.35 2.56
C GLY A 562 -33.02 -25.49 3.48
N MET A 563 -33.94 -25.22 4.35
CA MET A 563 -34.43 -26.12 5.39
C MET A 563 -35.94 -26.05 5.52
N LYS A 564 -36.53 -27.01 6.23
CA LYS A 564 -37.94 -26.91 6.64
C LYS A 564 -38.10 -25.72 7.58
N GLN A 565 -39.13 -24.91 7.30
CA GLN A 565 -39.40 -23.71 8.08
C GLN A 565 -39.69 -24.05 9.55
N ILE A 566 -39.26 -23.21 10.46
CA ILE A 566 -39.55 -23.27 11.90
C ILE A 566 -40.22 -21.97 12.29
N ALA A 567 -41.33 -22.06 13.05
CA ALA A 567 -41.98 -20.85 13.53
C ALA A 567 -41.11 -20.10 14.52
N ASP A 568 -41.00 -18.78 14.33
CA ASP A 568 -40.35 -17.86 15.26
C ASP A 568 -41.27 -17.53 16.48
N SER A 569 -40.88 -16.55 17.28
CA SER A 569 -41.68 -16.09 18.44
C SER A 569 -43.01 -15.42 18.07
N GLY A 570 -43.13 -14.92 16.81
CA GLY A 570 -44.35 -14.34 16.26
C GLY A 570 -45.29 -15.37 15.65
N GLY A 571 -44.83 -16.61 15.47
CA GLY A 571 -45.52 -17.68 14.76
C GLY A 571 -45.27 -17.69 13.27
N ASP A 572 -44.36 -16.85 12.75
CA ASP A 572 -44.02 -16.75 11.36
C ASP A 572 -43.07 -17.88 10.93
N PRO A 573 -43.26 -18.50 9.77
CA PRO A 573 -42.40 -19.58 9.27
C PRO A 573 -41.09 -19.05 8.71
N ASP A 574 -40.01 -19.25 9.47
CA ASP A 574 -38.69 -18.74 9.19
C ASP A 574 -37.67 -19.84 8.82
N VAL A 575 -36.64 -19.46 8.13
CA VAL A 575 -35.40 -20.23 7.94
C VAL A 575 -34.21 -19.45 8.47
N PHE A 576 -33.15 -20.13 8.91
CA PHE A 576 -31.93 -19.46 9.28
C PHE A 576 -31.26 -18.80 8.08
N ARG A 577 -30.68 -17.64 8.34
CA ARG A 577 -29.73 -16.99 7.41
C ARG A 577 -28.46 -16.59 8.13
N LEU A 578 -27.35 -16.70 7.43
CA LEU A 578 -26.04 -16.27 7.85
C LEU A 578 -25.71 -14.95 7.18
N GLY A 579 -25.20 -14.00 7.94
CA GLY A 579 -24.82 -12.68 7.42
C GLY A 579 -23.58 -12.14 8.07
N ARG A 580 -23.00 -11.13 7.43
CA ARG A 580 -21.95 -10.27 7.99
C ARG A 580 -22.31 -8.82 7.72
N SER A 581 -22.45 -8.03 8.80
CA SER A 581 -22.64 -6.58 8.75
C SER A 581 -21.44 -5.88 9.39
N GLY A 582 -21.49 -4.55 9.48
CA GLY A 582 -20.48 -3.75 10.19
C GLY A 582 -20.29 -4.16 11.65
N ASP A 583 -21.35 -4.71 12.29
CA ASP A 583 -21.35 -5.17 13.69
C ASP A 583 -20.83 -6.61 13.86
N GLY A 584 -20.37 -7.26 12.80
CA GLY A 584 -19.79 -8.61 12.84
C GLY A 584 -20.62 -9.69 12.15
N LEU A 585 -20.36 -10.94 12.56
CA LEU A 585 -21.04 -12.14 12.03
C LEU A 585 -22.37 -12.37 12.71
N TRP A 586 -23.37 -12.79 11.92
CA TRP A 586 -24.74 -12.99 12.38
C TRP A 586 -25.29 -14.37 12.06
N LEU A 587 -25.97 -14.98 13.01
CA LEU A 587 -27.03 -15.96 12.77
C LEU A 587 -28.35 -15.24 12.94
N ASP A 588 -29.11 -15.13 11.87
CA ASP A 588 -30.38 -14.42 11.82
C ASP A 588 -31.47 -15.34 11.23
N SER A 589 -32.67 -14.83 11.12
CA SER A 589 -33.80 -15.52 10.49
C SER A 589 -34.36 -14.71 9.32
N ARG A 590 -35.14 -15.40 8.49
CA ARG A 590 -35.86 -14.76 7.38
C ARG A 590 -37.14 -15.54 7.08
N TRP A 591 -38.21 -14.80 6.93
CA TRP A 591 -39.49 -15.35 6.42
C TRP A 591 -39.25 -16.12 5.13
N ALA A 592 -39.84 -17.29 5.05
CA ALA A 592 -39.69 -18.19 3.91
C ALA A 592 -40.98 -18.97 3.66
N LEU A 593 -42.10 -18.25 3.50
CA LEU A 593 -43.34 -18.84 3.05
C LEU A 593 -43.17 -19.54 1.71
N PRO A 594 -43.96 -20.56 1.39
CA PRO A 594 -43.89 -21.26 0.10
C PRO A 594 -43.93 -20.35 -1.13
N ASP A 595 -44.68 -19.25 -1.05
CA ASP A 595 -44.89 -18.27 -2.10
C ASP A 595 -44.01 -17.00 -2.00
N ASP A 596 -43.18 -16.89 -0.94
CA ASP A 596 -42.17 -15.82 -0.84
C ASP A 596 -41.19 -15.91 -2.01
N THR A 597 -40.90 -14.75 -2.63
CA THR A 597 -40.05 -14.66 -3.80
C THR A 597 -38.65 -14.16 -3.51
N TRP A 598 -37.66 -14.73 -4.17
CA TRP A 598 -36.24 -14.48 -4.01
C TRP A 598 -35.60 -14.04 -5.33
N ASN A 599 -34.87 -12.95 -5.28
CA ASN A 599 -34.15 -12.43 -6.45
C ASN A 599 -33.07 -13.41 -6.94
N PRO A 600 -32.67 -13.32 -8.23
CA PRO A 600 -31.64 -14.19 -8.83
C PRO A 600 -30.33 -14.28 -8.03
N ASP A 601 -29.90 -13.19 -7.36
CA ASP A 601 -28.69 -13.13 -6.54
C ASP A 601 -28.86 -13.73 -5.13
N GLY A 602 -30.07 -14.12 -4.76
CA GLY A 602 -30.38 -14.70 -3.45
C GLY A 602 -29.64 -16.01 -3.24
N GLY A 603 -28.75 -16.06 -2.23
CA GLY A 603 -27.97 -17.27 -1.88
C GLY A 603 -28.73 -18.24 -0.99
N PHE A 604 -28.66 -19.54 -1.31
CA PHE A 604 -29.19 -20.65 -0.54
C PHE A 604 -28.12 -21.73 -0.33
N VAL A 605 -28.22 -22.42 0.80
CA VAL A 605 -27.39 -23.59 1.12
C VAL A 605 -28.28 -24.81 1.24
N PHE A 606 -27.94 -25.86 0.51
CA PHE A 606 -28.60 -27.17 0.55
C PHE A 606 -27.60 -28.24 0.95
N ARG A 607 -28.09 -29.38 1.43
CA ARG A 607 -27.27 -30.55 1.72
C ARG A 607 -27.17 -31.43 0.47
N LEU A 608 -25.96 -31.93 0.19
CA LEU A 608 -25.80 -32.98 -0.81
C LEU A 608 -26.43 -34.27 -0.30
N ARG A 609 -27.33 -34.86 -1.06
CA ARG A 609 -27.93 -36.14 -0.70
C ARG A 609 -26.87 -37.23 -0.64
N LYS A 610 -26.78 -37.95 0.47
CA LYS A 610 -25.90 -39.12 0.59
C LYS A 610 -26.36 -40.18 -0.45
N SER A 611 -25.44 -40.69 -1.25
CA SER A 611 -25.71 -41.87 -2.07
C SER A 611 -26.04 -43.03 -1.12
N GLU A 612 -27.15 -43.70 -1.35
CA GLU A 612 -27.45 -44.97 -0.68
C GLU A 612 -26.36 -45.97 -1.12
N SER A 613 -25.50 -46.35 -0.18
CA SER A 613 -24.42 -47.32 -0.37
C SER A 613 -24.96 -48.73 -0.44
#